data_a3c6fbeed30c135e730c596d97a49c4e
#
_entry.id   a3c6fbeed30c135e730c596d97a49c4e
#
_cell.length_a   1.000
_cell.length_b   1.000
_cell.length_c   1.000
_cell.angle_alpha   90.00
_cell.angle_beta   90.00
_cell.angle_gamma   90.00
#
_symmetry.space_group_name_H-M   'P 1'
#
loop_
_entity.id
_entity.type
_entity.pdbx_description
1 polymer ?
#
loop_
_entity_poly.entity_id
_entity_poly.type
_entity_poly.pdbx_seq_one_letter_code
_entity_poly.pdbx_strand_id
1 'polypeptide(L)'
;QCVPQPRQHRDPLPRRPLDTRPSRSQAGSGRTEGAVLRFVALLLDLQSVFDPLIARCPGRTLGQRRGVFLRLQRVCNYMESNSDLDLGIAGFARVANYSPCHFLRTFNTVYGKTPHAVLIEQRLKRALRLVNDTALSITEVAHASGFEDRCAFSRSFKRRYGETASAVRERRLAAAAVCE
;
A
#
# COMPACT_ATOMS: atom_id res chain seq x y z
N GLN A 1 -23.96 82.57 56.32
CA GLN A 1 -24.80 81.66 55.48
C GLN A 1 -24.04 81.38 54.20
N CYS A 2 -23.52 80.14 54.13
CA CYS A 2 -22.66 79.71 53.04
C CYS A 2 -23.54 78.88 52.08
N VAL A 3 -23.69 79.33 50.83
CA VAL A 3 -24.43 78.64 49.78
C VAL A 3 -23.45 77.78 49.02
N PRO A 4 -23.70 76.45 48.94
CA PRO A 4 -22.82 75.53 48.18
C PRO A 4 -23.07 75.63 46.68
N GLN A 5 -21.99 75.79 45.89
CA GLN A 5 -21.98 75.77 44.43
C GLN A 5 -22.24 74.39 43.86
N PRO A 6 -22.97 74.23 42.73
CA PRO A 6 -23.25 72.98 42.10
C PRO A 6 -22.02 72.38 41.40
N ARG A 7 -21.78 71.08 41.62
CA ARG A 7 -20.70 70.28 40.97
C ARG A 7 -20.97 70.19 39.47
N GLN A 8 -20.02 70.59 38.68
CA GLN A 8 -20.02 70.38 37.21
C GLN A 8 -19.92 68.91 36.92
N HIS A 9 -20.92 68.41 36.22
CA HIS A 9 -20.97 67.05 35.66
C HIS A 9 -19.90 66.94 34.55
N ARG A 10 -18.85 66.18 34.77
CA ARG A 10 -17.92 65.81 33.72
C ARG A 10 -18.52 64.65 32.91
N ASP A 11 -18.81 64.90 31.64
CA ASP A 11 -19.20 63.90 30.69
C ASP A 11 -18.07 62.89 30.51
N PRO A 12 -18.36 61.56 30.49
CA PRO A 12 -17.36 60.49 30.20
C PRO A 12 -16.98 60.54 28.73
N LEU A 13 -15.67 60.57 28.48
CA LEU A 13 -15.07 60.48 27.15
C LEU A 13 -15.57 59.29 26.38
N PRO A 14 -15.78 59.39 25.05
CA PRO A 14 -16.22 58.27 24.23
C PRO A 14 -15.16 57.17 24.22
N ARG A 15 -15.59 55.99 24.61
CA ARG A 15 -14.74 54.75 24.55
C ARG A 15 -14.45 54.46 23.08
N ARG A 16 -13.16 54.43 22.72
CA ARG A 16 -12.68 53.92 21.44
C ARG A 16 -13.23 52.48 21.23
N PRO A 17 -13.73 52.14 20.03
CA PRO A 17 -14.06 50.76 19.71
C PRO A 17 -12.79 49.94 19.76
N LEU A 18 -12.85 48.84 20.50
CA LEU A 18 -11.81 47.80 20.53
C LEU A 18 -11.69 47.23 19.12
N ASP A 19 -10.54 47.50 18.53
CA ASP A 19 -10.11 46.88 17.25
C ASP A 19 -10.12 45.36 17.42
N THR A 20 -11.20 44.73 17.01
CA THR A 20 -11.29 43.29 16.87
C THR A 20 -10.48 42.84 15.65
N ARG A 21 -9.15 42.83 15.80
CA ARG A 21 -8.30 42.10 14.86
C ARG A 21 -8.75 40.65 14.91
N PRO A 22 -9.17 40.05 13.78
CA PRO A 22 -9.41 38.62 13.75
C PRO A 22 -8.10 37.93 14.05
N SER A 23 -8.10 37.10 15.07
CA SER A 23 -6.94 36.29 15.48
C SER A 23 -6.49 35.44 14.31
N ARG A 24 -5.25 35.58 13.92
CA ARG A 24 -4.55 34.82 12.85
C ARG A 24 -4.49 33.30 13.07
N SER A 25 -5.16 32.80 14.10
CA SER A 25 -5.14 31.41 14.53
C SER A 25 -6.15 30.50 13.81
N GLN A 26 -7.13 31.03 13.08
CA GLN A 26 -8.16 30.20 12.43
C GLN A 26 -7.82 29.77 11.00
N ALA A 27 -6.83 30.38 10.36
CA ALA A 27 -6.46 30.03 8.98
C ALA A 27 -5.63 28.73 8.87
N GLY A 28 -5.09 28.22 9.97
CA GLY A 28 -4.30 27.00 10.02
C GLY A 28 -5.15 25.72 10.21
N SER A 29 -6.26 25.80 10.93
CA SER A 29 -7.09 24.64 11.29
C SER A 29 -7.79 24.03 10.05
N GLY A 30 -8.38 24.84 9.20
CA GLY A 30 -9.11 24.35 8.03
C GLY A 30 -8.23 23.65 6.97
N ARG A 31 -6.94 23.99 6.89
CA ARG A 31 -6.00 23.32 5.98
C ARG A 31 -5.59 21.94 6.49
N THR A 32 -5.35 21.82 7.78
CA THR A 32 -5.03 20.55 8.42
C THR A 32 -6.23 19.61 8.46
N GLU A 33 -7.42 20.11 8.76
CA GLU A 33 -8.65 19.32 8.72
C GLU A 33 -8.96 18.79 7.31
N GLY A 34 -8.82 19.63 6.29
CA GLY A 34 -8.97 19.22 4.90
C GLY A 34 -7.93 18.17 4.46
N ALA A 35 -6.68 18.28 4.93
CA ALA A 35 -5.64 17.28 4.65
C ALA A 35 -5.93 15.96 5.36
N VAL A 36 -6.36 15.98 6.62
CA VAL A 36 -6.74 14.78 7.38
C VAL A 36 -7.94 14.09 6.73
N LEU A 37 -8.97 14.83 6.34
CA LEU A 37 -10.14 14.26 5.66
C LEU A 37 -9.76 13.61 4.32
N ARG A 38 -8.90 14.21 3.51
CA ARG A 38 -8.38 13.62 2.27
C ARG A 38 -7.58 12.36 2.54
N PHE A 39 -6.75 12.37 3.57
CA PHE A 39 -5.96 11.19 3.97
C PHE A 39 -6.87 10.06 4.43
N VAL A 40 -7.88 10.34 5.25
CA VAL A 40 -8.88 9.36 5.68
C VAL A 40 -9.67 8.82 4.49
N ALA A 41 -10.13 9.68 3.57
CA ALA A 41 -10.79 9.25 2.35
C ALA A 41 -9.92 8.32 1.51
N LEU A 42 -8.64 8.68 1.31
CA LEU A 42 -7.68 7.82 0.60
C LEU A 42 -7.49 6.48 1.29
N LEU A 43 -7.41 6.45 2.63
CA LEU A 43 -7.31 5.19 3.38
C LEU A 43 -8.56 4.32 3.22
N LEU A 44 -9.74 4.93 3.23
CA LEU A 44 -11.01 4.22 3.00
C LEU A 44 -11.08 3.66 1.58
N ASP A 45 -10.67 4.44 0.58
CA ASP A 45 -10.61 3.99 -0.82
C ASP A 45 -9.62 2.82 -0.98
N LEU A 46 -8.46 2.89 -0.36
CA LEU A 46 -7.49 1.78 -0.36
C LEU A 46 -8.04 0.53 0.34
N GLN A 47 -8.84 0.69 1.39
CA GLN A 47 -9.48 -0.43 2.07
C GLN A 47 -10.57 -1.07 1.21
N SER A 48 -11.33 -0.29 0.44
CA SER A 48 -12.40 -0.78 -0.42
C SER A 48 -11.92 -1.76 -1.49
N VAL A 49 -10.66 -1.65 -1.91
CA VAL A 49 -10.00 -2.60 -2.84
C VAL A 49 -10.00 -4.04 -2.29
N PHE A 50 -9.99 -4.21 -0.97
CA PHE A 50 -9.97 -5.51 -0.33
C PHE A 50 -11.36 -6.07 -0.01
N ASP A 51 -12.41 -5.26 -0.07
CA ASP A 51 -13.78 -5.69 0.26
C ASP A 51 -14.26 -6.89 -0.56
N PRO A 52 -14.00 -6.99 -1.88
CA PRO A 52 -14.37 -8.18 -2.66
C PRO A 52 -13.64 -9.45 -2.21
N LEU A 53 -12.40 -9.33 -1.73
CA LEU A 53 -11.63 -10.45 -1.21
C LEU A 53 -12.13 -10.86 0.18
N ILE A 54 -12.43 -9.89 1.04
CA ILE A 54 -13.01 -10.13 2.37
C ILE A 54 -14.39 -10.80 2.23
N ALA A 55 -15.20 -10.41 1.24
CA ALA A 55 -16.50 -11.02 0.98
C ALA A 55 -16.40 -12.50 0.59
N ARG A 56 -15.31 -12.92 -0.09
CA ARG A 56 -15.03 -14.32 -0.45
C ARG A 56 -14.48 -15.15 0.72
N CYS A 57 -14.04 -14.50 1.80
CA CYS A 57 -13.51 -15.22 2.95
C CYS A 57 -14.60 -15.99 3.68
N PRO A 58 -14.33 -17.23 4.15
CA PRO A 58 -15.26 -17.98 4.97
C PRO A 58 -15.45 -17.31 6.33
N GLY A 59 -16.68 -17.32 6.84
CA GLY A 59 -17.05 -16.73 8.13
C GLY A 59 -18.48 -16.20 8.13
N ARG A 60 -19.14 -16.30 9.27
CA ARG A 60 -20.53 -15.83 9.46
C ARG A 60 -20.58 -14.31 9.69
N THR A 61 -19.58 -13.75 10.35
CA THR A 61 -19.48 -12.32 10.67
C THR A 61 -18.39 -11.64 9.86
N LEU A 62 -18.50 -10.33 9.67
CA LEU A 62 -17.48 -9.52 9.01
C LEU A 62 -16.14 -9.62 9.73
N GLY A 63 -16.14 -9.65 11.07
CA GLY A 63 -14.92 -9.81 11.87
C GLY A 63 -14.20 -11.13 11.60
N GLN A 64 -14.95 -12.25 11.49
CA GLN A 64 -14.38 -13.55 11.12
C GLN A 64 -13.77 -13.52 9.71
N ARG A 65 -14.47 -12.97 8.71
CA ARG A 65 -13.97 -12.83 7.34
C ARG A 65 -12.71 -11.99 7.27
N ARG A 66 -12.68 -10.84 7.95
CA ARG A 66 -11.48 -10.01 8.07
C ARG A 66 -10.31 -10.76 8.73
N GLY A 67 -10.57 -11.53 9.77
CA GLY A 67 -9.56 -12.36 10.42
C GLY A 67 -8.96 -13.40 9.48
N VAL A 68 -9.76 -14.05 8.64
CA VAL A 68 -9.29 -14.96 7.59
C VAL A 68 -8.47 -14.20 6.55
N PHE A 69 -8.97 -13.08 6.04
CA PHE A 69 -8.27 -12.24 5.07
C PHE A 69 -6.89 -11.82 5.57
N LEU A 70 -6.77 -11.32 6.79
CA LEU A 70 -5.51 -10.88 7.37
C LEU A 70 -4.47 -12.02 7.48
N ARG A 71 -4.92 -13.26 7.79
CA ARG A 71 -4.02 -14.43 7.79
C ARG A 71 -3.49 -14.74 6.39
N LEU A 72 -4.34 -14.69 5.37
CA LEU A 72 -3.93 -14.93 3.98
C LEU A 72 -3.07 -13.77 3.46
N GLN A 73 -3.39 -12.53 3.80
CA GLN A 73 -2.59 -11.36 3.44
C GLN A 73 -1.17 -11.44 4.02
N ARG A 74 -1.04 -11.94 5.26
CA ARG A 74 0.28 -12.19 5.87
C ARG A 74 1.10 -13.17 5.03
N VAL A 75 0.48 -14.20 4.46
CA VAL A 75 1.17 -15.13 3.55
C VAL A 75 1.59 -14.44 2.26
N CYS A 76 0.72 -13.61 1.66
CA CYS A 76 1.06 -12.86 0.46
C CYS A 76 2.26 -11.91 0.70
N ASN A 77 2.26 -11.18 1.82
CA ASN A 77 3.38 -10.31 2.20
C ASN A 77 4.66 -11.13 2.46
N TYR A 78 4.52 -12.29 3.08
CA TYR A 78 5.64 -13.19 3.30
C TYR A 78 6.23 -13.71 1.96
N MET A 79 5.38 -14.11 1.00
CA MET A 79 5.81 -14.49 -0.35
C MET A 79 6.53 -13.34 -1.08
N GLU A 80 6.05 -12.11 -0.93
CA GLU A 80 6.66 -10.95 -1.57
C GLU A 80 8.05 -10.66 -1.02
N SER A 81 8.22 -10.73 0.31
CA SER A 81 9.50 -10.45 0.97
C SER A 81 10.51 -11.59 0.82
N ASN A 82 10.05 -12.83 0.60
CA ASN A 82 10.87 -14.04 0.58
C ASN A 82 10.64 -14.87 -0.69
N SER A 83 10.46 -14.21 -1.82
CA SER A 83 10.14 -14.88 -3.09
C SER A 83 11.26 -15.76 -3.64
N ASP A 84 12.50 -15.55 -3.22
CA ASP A 84 13.69 -16.33 -3.52
C ASP A 84 13.79 -17.62 -2.71
N LEU A 85 13.08 -17.73 -1.58
CA LEU A 85 13.12 -18.95 -0.77
C LEU A 85 12.21 -20.03 -1.34
N ASP A 86 12.66 -21.28 -1.26
CA ASP A 86 11.82 -22.44 -1.61
C ASP A 86 10.94 -22.83 -0.41
N LEU A 87 9.81 -22.14 -0.27
CA LEU A 87 8.82 -22.44 0.75
C LEU A 87 7.68 -23.25 0.14
N GLY A 88 7.61 -24.50 0.51
CA GLY A 88 6.49 -25.36 0.15
C GLY A 88 5.17 -24.94 0.82
N ILE A 89 4.08 -25.56 0.38
CA ILE A 89 2.71 -25.32 0.89
C ILE A 89 2.62 -25.42 2.43
N ALA A 90 3.38 -26.38 3.02
CA ALA A 90 3.40 -26.53 4.49
C ALA A 90 3.98 -25.29 5.21
N GLY A 91 4.97 -24.63 4.60
CA GLY A 91 5.52 -23.35 5.12
C GLY A 91 4.50 -22.23 5.11
N PHE A 92 3.81 -22.04 3.99
CA PHE A 92 2.76 -21.03 3.86
C PHE A 92 1.57 -21.29 4.78
N ALA A 93 1.16 -22.54 4.93
CA ALA A 93 0.10 -22.95 5.84
C ALA A 93 0.44 -22.61 7.31
N ARG A 94 1.70 -22.80 7.73
CA ARG A 94 2.19 -22.40 9.07
C ARG A 94 2.11 -20.90 9.27
N VAL A 95 2.51 -20.08 8.28
CA VAL A 95 2.40 -18.62 8.34
C VAL A 95 0.94 -18.18 8.50
N ALA A 96 -0.01 -18.85 7.84
CA ALA A 96 -1.45 -18.61 7.98
C ALA A 96 -2.06 -19.17 9.27
N ASN A 97 -1.34 -20.01 10.01
CA ASN A 97 -1.86 -20.82 11.11
C ASN A 97 -3.04 -21.70 10.69
N TYR A 98 -2.85 -22.45 9.60
CA TYR A 98 -3.78 -23.41 9.02
C TYR A 98 -3.11 -24.75 8.74
N SER A 99 -3.93 -25.82 8.64
CA SER A 99 -3.46 -27.05 8.02
C SER A 99 -3.24 -26.83 6.51
N PRO A 100 -2.33 -27.57 5.86
CA PRO A 100 -2.05 -27.42 4.42
C PRO A 100 -3.30 -27.51 3.52
N CYS A 101 -4.17 -28.47 3.78
CA CYS A 101 -5.41 -28.65 3.00
C CYS A 101 -6.39 -27.48 3.19
N HIS A 102 -6.57 -27.01 4.43
CA HIS A 102 -7.43 -25.87 4.73
C HIS A 102 -6.88 -24.58 4.11
N PHE A 103 -5.56 -24.36 4.21
CA PHE A 103 -4.88 -23.24 3.58
C PHE A 103 -5.12 -23.21 2.06
N LEU A 104 -4.83 -24.30 1.35
CA LEU A 104 -5.01 -24.38 -0.11
C LEU A 104 -6.44 -24.04 -0.52
N ARG A 105 -7.43 -24.68 0.14
CA ARG A 105 -8.84 -24.46 -0.17
C ARG A 105 -9.23 -23.00 0.06
N THR A 106 -8.90 -22.46 1.23
CA THR A 106 -9.25 -21.09 1.59
C THR A 106 -8.56 -20.07 0.68
N PHE A 107 -7.28 -20.27 0.40
CA PHE A 107 -6.50 -19.38 -0.47
C PHE A 107 -7.09 -19.35 -1.89
N ASN A 108 -7.38 -20.51 -2.47
CA ASN A 108 -7.99 -20.62 -3.80
C ASN A 108 -9.38 -19.96 -3.85
N THR A 109 -10.20 -20.13 -2.80
CA THR A 109 -11.53 -19.51 -2.72
C THR A 109 -11.44 -17.99 -2.70
N VAL A 110 -10.50 -17.45 -1.94
CA VAL A 110 -10.38 -15.99 -1.76
C VAL A 110 -9.72 -15.31 -2.96
N TYR A 111 -8.58 -15.84 -3.42
CA TYR A 111 -7.80 -15.21 -4.49
C TYR A 111 -8.10 -15.74 -5.89
N GLY A 112 -8.83 -16.82 -6.03
CA GLY A 112 -9.10 -17.47 -7.32
C GLY A 112 -7.84 -18.07 -7.99
N LYS A 113 -6.73 -18.18 -7.25
CA LYS A 113 -5.43 -18.66 -7.73
C LYS A 113 -4.78 -19.55 -6.68
N THR A 114 -3.90 -20.44 -7.13
CA THR A 114 -3.10 -21.24 -6.19
C THR A 114 -2.00 -20.42 -5.54
N PRO A 115 -1.57 -20.75 -4.30
CA PRO A 115 -0.43 -20.10 -3.66
C PRO A 115 0.84 -20.13 -4.51
N HIS A 116 1.10 -21.23 -5.21
CA HIS A 116 2.22 -21.36 -6.14
C HIS A 116 2.13 -20.38 -7.30
N ALA A 117 0.94 -20.18 -7.89
CA ALA A 117 0.75 -19.20 -8.97
C ALA A 117 1.06 -17.78 -8.49
N VAL A 118 0.63 -17.43 -7.26
CA VAL A 118 0.93 -16.12 -6.65
C VAL A 118 2.43 -15.98 -6.38
N LEU A 119 3.10 -17.02 -5.88
CA LEU A 119 4.56 -17.00 -5.69
C LEU A 119 5.31 -16.76 -7.00
N ILE A 120 4.94 -17.47 -8.08
CA ILE A 120 5.54 -17.24 -9.41
C ILE A 120 5.31 -15.80 -9.88
N GLU A 121 4.14 -15.21 -9.65
CA GLU A 121 3.89 -13.80 -9.98
C GLU A 121 4.81 -12.85 -9.19
N GLN A 122 5.08 -13.10 -7.92
CA GLN A 122 6.02 -12.29 -7.11
C GLN A 122 7.47 -12.47 -7.58
N ARG A 123 7.89 -13.70 -7.88
CA ARG A 123 9.20 -13.99 -8.47
C ARG A 123 9.41 -13.23 -9.78
N LEU A 124 8.40 -13.21 -10.65
CA LEU A 124 8.46 -12.48 -11.93
C LEU A 124 8.51 -10.95 -11.74
N LYS A 125 7.78 -10.41 -10.75
CA LYS A 125 7.88 -8.98 -10.40
C LYS A 125 9.28 -8.62 -9.91
N ARG A 126 9.88 -9.46 -9.05
CA ARG A 126 11.26 -9.29 -8.59
C ARG A 126 12.24 -9.36 -9.76
N ALA A 127 12.08 -10.35 -10.66
CA ALA A 127 12.90 -10.48 -11.86
C ALA A 127 12.84 -9.24 -12.74
N LEU A 128 11.64 -8.68 -12.99
CA LEU A 128 11.49 -7.47 -13.79
C LEU A 128 12.25 -6.28 -13.17
N ARG A 129 12.19 -6.11 -11.85
CA ARG A 129 13.00 -5.10 -11.14
C ARG A 129 14.49 -5.33 -11.37
N LEU A 130 14.99 -6.57 -11.15
CA LEU A 130 16.39 -6.89 -11.34
C LEU A 130 16.87 -6.69 -12.79
N VAL A 131 16.04 -7.02 -13.79
CA VAL A 131 16.33 -6.73 -15.21
C VAL A 131 16.48 -5.25 -15.46
N ASN A 132 15.64 -4.43 -14.83
CA ASN A 132 15.66 -2.98 -15.01
C ASN A 132 16.76 -2.28 -14.20
N ASP A 133 17.03 -2.71 -12.97
CA ASP A 133 17.82 -1.94 -12.01
C ASP A 133 19.27 -2.43 -11.86
N THR A 134 19.61 -3.60 -12.45
CA THR A 134 20.92 -4.21 -12.28
C THR A 134 21.57 -4.60 -13.61
N ALA A 135 22.89 -4.85 -13.56
CA ALA A 135 23.67 -5.41 -14.69
C ALA A 135 23.78 -6.94 -14.64
N LEU A 136 23.09 -7.63 -13.72
CA LEU A 136 23.13 -9.09 -13.59
C LEU A 136 22.76 -9.78 -14.92
N SER A 137 23.43 -10.85 -15.27
CA SER A 137 23.05 -11.68 -16.42
C SER A 137 21.62 -12.21 -16.26
N ILE A 138 20.94 -12.57 -17.35
CA ILE A 138 19.56 -13.11 -17.26
C ILE A 138 19.53 -14.42 -16.48
N THR A 139 20.60 -15.18 -16.46
CA THR A 139 20.74 -16.40 -15.65
C THR A 139 20.80 -16.06 -14.15
N GLU A 140 21.61 -15.08 -13.78
CA GLU A 140 21.69 -14.59 -12.38
C GLU A 140 20.37 -13.97 -11.93
N VAL A 141 19.68 -13.21 -12.79
CA VAL A 141 18.34 -12.68 -12.52
C VAL A 141 17.35 -13.81 -12.23
N ALA A 142 17.36 -14.89 -13.02
CA ALA A 142 16.50 -16.04 -12.80
C ALA A 142 16.73 -16.64 -11.39
N HIS A 143 17.99 -16.93 -11.05
CA HIS A 143 18.34 -17.49 -9.74
C HIS A 143 18.04 -16.50 -8.58
N ALA A 144 18.43 -15.25 -8.70
CA ALA A 144 18.16 -14.22 -7.69
C ALA A 144 16.65 -13.96 -7.49
N SER A 145 15.81 -14.34 -8.45
CA SER A 145 14.35 -14.26 -8.36
C SER A 145 13.71 -15.54 -7.83
N GLY A 146 14.50 -16.58 -7.50
CA GLY A 146 14.03 -17.84 -6.94
C GLY A 146 13.62 -18.88 -7.98
N PHE A 147 14.02 -18.74 -9.26
CA PHE A 147 13.82 -19.79 -10.25
C PHE A 147 15.03 -20.72 -10.26
N GLU A 148 14.79 -22.01 -10.12
CA GLU A 148 15.84 -23.04 -10.21
C GLU A 148 16.27 -23.27 -11.67
N ASP A 149 15.30 -23.20 -12.61
CA ASP A 149 15.50 -23.45 -14.02
C ASP A 149 15.30 -22.17 -14.86
N ARG A 150 16.34 -21.81 -15.62
CA ARG A 150 16.32 -20.68 -16.55
C ARG A 150 15.27 -20.83 -17.66
N CYS A 151 15.01 -22.05 -18.11
CA CYS A 151 14.00 -22.30 -19.15
C CYS A 151 12.58 -22.06 -18.62
N ALA A 152 12.31 -22.52 -17.39
CA ALA A 152 11.04 -22.25 -16.70
C ALA A 152 10.84 -20.75 -16.45
N PHE A 153 11.90 -20.05 -16.04
CA PHE A 153 11.90 -18.60 -15.93
C PHE A 153 11.55 -17.91 -17.24
N SER A 154 12.28 -18.20 -18.34
CA SER A 154 12.11 -17.56 -19.64
C SER A 154 10.70 -17.75 -20.18
N ARG A 155 10.15 -18.97 -20.09
CA ARG A 155 8.76 -19.26 -20.49
C ARG A 155 7.75 -18.47 -19.66
N SER A 156 7.92 -18.45 -18.35
CA SER A 156 7.01 -17.75 -17.43
C SER A 156 7.07 -16.24 -17.58
N PHE A 157 8.26 -15.70 -17.79
CA PHE A 157 8.49 -14.28 -18.02
C PHE A 157 7.84 -13.80 -19.33
N LYS A 158 8.11 -14.51 -20.45
CA LYS A 158 7.51 -14.20 -21.74
C LYS A 158 5.99 -14.32 -21.71
N ARG A 159 5.45 -15.36 -21.05
CA ARG A 159 3.99 -15.51 -20.88
C ARG A 159 3.37 -14.36 -20.10
N ARG A 160 4.07 -13.83 -19.09
CA ARG A 160 3.55 -12.77 -18.21
C ARG A 160 3.65 -11.37 -18.80
N TYR A 161 4.75 -11.07 -19.53
CA TYR A 161 5.07 -9.74 -20.02
C TYR A 161 5.01 -9.60 -21.54
N GLY A 162 4.78 -10.70 -22.26
CA GLY A 162 4.71 -10.71 -23.74
C GLY A 162 6.06 -10.74 -24.44
N GLU A 163 7.14 -10.41 -23.74
CA GLU A 163 8.51 -10.33 -24.27
C GLU A 163 9.52 -11.03 -23.36
N THR A 164 10.73 -11.28 -23.88
CA THR A 164 11.80 -11.92 -23.11
C THR A 164 12.48 -10.92 -22.17
N ALA A 165 13.07 -11.42 -21.09
CA ALA A 165 13.84 -10.58 -20.15
C ALA A 165 15.03 -9.88 -20.84
N SER A 166 15.64 -10.53 -21.86
CA SER A 166 16.71 -9.93 -22.67
C SER A 166 16.19 -8.74 -23.49
N ALA A 167 15.04 -8.89 -24.16
CA ALA A 167 14.43 -7.81 -24.95
C ALA A 167 14.05 -6.59 -24.08
N VAL A 168 13.51 -6.83 -22.86
CA VAL A 168 13.24 -5.77 -21.88
C VAL A 168 14.51 -4.98 -21.58
N ARG A 169 15.62 -5.69 -21.32
CA ARG A 169 16.91 -5.07 -21.02
C ARG A 169 17.46 -4.26 -22.18
N GLU A 170 17.46 -4.81 -23.38
CA GLU A 170 17.94 -4.14 -24.59
C GLU A 170 17.17 -2.84 -24.85
N ARG A 171 15.84 -2.88 -24.73
CA ARG A 171 14.99 -1.70 -24.86
C ARG A 171 15.32 -0.62 -23.82
N ARG A 172 15.58 -1.01 -22.56
CA ARG A 172 15.99 -0.08 -21.51
C ARG A 172 17.32 0.59 -21.85
N LEU A 173 18.32 -0.22 -22.24
CA LEU A 173 19.66 0.30 -22.59
C LEU A 173 19.57 1.25 -23.79
N ALA A 174 18.78 0.92 -24.80
CA ALA A 174 18.54 1.81 -25.94
C ALA A 174 17.86 3.12 -25.52
N ALA A 175 16.89 3.08 -24.60
CA ALA A 175 16.24 4.27 -24.09
C ALA A 175 17.19 5.16 -23.26
N ALA A 176 18.09 4.56 -22.49
CA ALA A 176 19.09 5.31 -21.72
C ALA A 176 20.11 6.01 -22.64
N ALA A 177 20.55 5.37 -23.73
CA ALA A 177 21.50 5.93 -24.69
C ALA A 177 20.93 7.09 -25.55
N VAL A 178 19.61 7.29 -25.59
CA VAL A 178 18.97 8.40 -26.32
C VAL A 178 18.85 9.66 -25.43
N CYS A 179 19.01 9.53 -24.13
CA CYS A 179 18.91 10.64 -23.15
C CYS A 179 20.28 11.28 -22.80
N GLU A 180 21.41 10.76 -23.33
CA GLU A 180 22.74 11.38 -23.26
C GLU A 180 23.06 12.16 -24.53
#